data_58d16f83610d707b667a95676b986e33
#
_entry.id   58d16f83610d707b667a95676b986e33
#
_cell.length_a   1.000
_cell.length_b   1.000
_cell.length_c   1.000
_cell.angle_alpha   90.00
_cell.angle_beta   90.00
_cell.angle_gamma   90.00
#
_symmetry.space_group_name_H-M   'P 1'
#
loop_
_entity.id
_entity.type
_entity.pdbx_description
1 polymer ?
#
loop_
_entity_poly.entity_id
_entity_poly.type
_entity_poly.pdbx_seq_one_letter_code
_entity_poly.pdbx_strand_id
1 'polypeptide(L)'
;CPSSTASRKCMSQFQNPDLPSEQGLYHPALEHDSCGVNFLADLKGRQSHQIVSSAIAALCQLQHRGALGAEKNTGDGAGILIQIPDKFFRDVVDFNLPKKMHYATGIGFMPLDEKNFSTAKTIISDIASNLNIEILGWREVPVDSSFLGKGALGTMPRFSQLFLTASDSDGRLLSGIELDRKAYILRKKCEKEIQFEQIDVATQGMGGMSKK
;
A
#
# COMPACT_ATOMS: atom_id res chain seq x y z
N CYS A 1 -2.53 -13.88 -12.33
CA CYS A 1 -3.23 -12.65 -12.72
C CYS A 1 -4.67 -13.01 -13.05
N PRO A 2 -5.69 -12.46 -12.38
CA PRO A 2 -7.04 -12.50 -12.93
C PRO A 2 -7.01 -11.65 -14.19
N SER A 3 -7.62 -12.17 -15.25
CA SER A 3 -7.67 -11.53 -16.55
C SER A 3 -8.06 -10.06 -16.43
N SER A 4 -7.38 -9.19 -17.13
CA SER A 4 -7.56 -7.72 -17.18
C SER A 4 -9.01 -7.25 -17.40
N THR A 5 -9.92 -8.15 -17.74
CA THR A 5 -11.35 -7.91 -17.98
C THR A 5 -12.18 -7.71 -16.70
N ALA A 6 -11.86 -8.37 -15.59
CA ALA A 6 -12.64 -8.20 -14.34
C ALA A 6 -12.33 -6.84 -13.67
N SER A 7 -11.05 -6.42 -13.69
CA SER A 7 -10.64 -5.11 -13.18
C SER A 7 -11.17 -3.97 -14.06
N ARG A 8 -11.18 -4.14 -15.39
CA ARG A 8 -11.75 -3.15 -16.33
C ARG A 8 -13.26 -2.99 -16.18
N LYS A 9 -13.97 -4.07 -15.85
CA LYS A 9 -15.43 -4.03 -15.67
C LYS A 9 -15.84 -3.29 -14.40
N CYS A 10 -15.00 -3.31 -13.36
CA CYS A 10 -15.22 -2.53 -12.14
C CYS A 10 -15.04 -1.02 -12.38
N MET A 11 -14.11 -0.61 -13.25
CA MET A 11 -13.80 0.80 -13.49
C MET A 11 -14.67 1.49 -14.55
N SER A 12 -15.37 0.73 -15.43
CA SER A 12 -16.15 1.31 -16.53
C SER A 12 -17.61 1.65 -16.19
N GLN A 13 -18.09 1.42 -14.95
CA GLN A 13 -19.48 1.64 -14.54
C GLN A 13 -19.63 2.74 -13.48
N PHE A 14 -18.92 3.86 -13.64
CA PHE A 14 -19.04 5.02 -12.75
C PHE A 14 -20.31 5.87 -12.99
N GLN A 15 -21.42 5.27 -13.32
CA GLN A 15 -22.70 5.87 -13.07
C GLN A 15 -23.28 5.14 -11.85
N ASN A 16 -23.36 5.82 -10.74
CA ASN A 16 -23.91 5.26 -9.50
C ASN A 16 -25.43 5.16 -9.64
N PRO A 17 -25.99 4.00 -10.04
CA PRO A 17 -27.43 3.87 -10.28
C PRO A 17 -28.25 3.84 -8.99
N ASP A 18 -27.59 3.79 -7.83
CA ASP A 18 -28.20 3.53 -6.53
C ASP A 18 -28.27 4.75 -5.62
N LEU A 19 -27.83 5.93 -6.06
CA LEU A 19 -28.08 7.15 -5.31
C LEU A 19 -29.57 7.51 -5.39
N PRO A 20 -30.18 7.86 -4.25
CA PRO A 20 -31.54 8.36 -4.24
C PRO A 20 -31.68 9.54 -5.19
N SER A 21 -32.82 9.67 -5.87
CA SER A 21 -33.10 10.85 -6.65
C SER A 21 -33.17 12.08 -5.74
N GLU A 22 -32.87 13.25 -6.30
CA GLU A 22 -32.98 14.51 -5.59
C GLU A 22 -34.34 14.62 -4.87
N GLN A 23 -34.31 14.87 -3.56
CA GLN A 23 -35.51 14.95 -2.72
C GLN A 23 -35.31 15.92 -1.56
N GLY A 24 -36.13 16.95 -1.50
CA GLY A 24 -36.08 17.98 -0.46
C GLY A 24 -34.72 18.71 -0.45
N LEU A 25 -33.98 18.61 0.65
CA LEU A 25 -32.63 19.22 0.79
C LEU A 25 -31.51 18.27 0.34
N TYR A 26 -31.85 17.05 -0.01
CA TYR A 26 -30.86 16.08 -0.51
C TYR A 26 -30.62 16.29 -2.00
N HIS A 27 -29.36 16.50 -2.36
CA HIS A 27 -28.90 16.56 -3.74
C HIS A 27 -27.71 15.63 -3.89
N PRO A 28 -27.74 14.63 -4.79
CA PRO A 28 -26.66 13.62 -4.92
C PRO A 28 -25.27 14.23 -5.19
N ALA A 29 -25.20 15.39 -5.85
CA ALA A 29 -23.94 16.07 -6.11
C ALA A 29 -23.31 16.73 -4.87
N LEU A 30 -24.04 16.80 -3.75
CA LEU A 30 -23.55 17.35 -2.48
C LEU A 30 -23.07 16.26 -1.52
N GLU A 31 -23.16 15.00 -1.90
CA GLU A 31 -22.68 13.88 -1.10
C GLU A 31 -21.17 13.70 -1.30
N HIS A 32 -20.38 14.31 -0.43
CA HIS A 32 -18.92 14.39 -0.56
C HIS A 32 -18.12 13.52 0.40
N ASP A 33 -18.72 13.07 1.50
CA ASP A 33 -18.04 12.37 2.58
C ASP A 33 -18.63 10.98 2.78
N SER A 34 -18.15 10.00 2.04
CA SER A 34 -18.52 8.61 2.30
C SER A 34 -17.30 7.71 2.37
N CYS A 35 -17.37 6.76 3.29
CA CYS A 35 -16.32 5.78 3.49
C CYS A 35 -16.94 4.40 3.62
N GLY A 36 -16.30 3.39 3.12
CA GLY A 36 -16.73 2.01 3.23
C GLY A 36 -15.58 1.14 3.70
N VAL A 37 -15.83 0.31 4.69
CA VAL A 37 -14.87 -0.67 5.21
C VAL A 37 -15.50 -2.06 5.15
N ASN A 38 -14.70 -3.02 4.72
CA ASN A 38 -15.08 -4.42 4.68
C ASN A 38 -13.93 -5.27 5.25
N PHE A 39 -14.25 -6.42 5.83
CA PHE A 39 -13.25 -7.39 6.23
C PHE A 39 -13.71 -8.81 5.89
N LEU A 40 -12.76 -9.66 5.53
CA LEU A 40 -12.98 -11.07 5.27
C LEU A 40 -11.95 -11.89 6.04
N ALA A 41 -12.39 -12.99 6.63
CA ALA A 41 -11.53 -13.90 7.37
C ALA A 41 -11.94 -15.36 7.12
N ASP A 42 -10.95 -16.24 7.03
CA ASP A 42 -11.17 -17.68 7.14
C ASP A 42 -11.05 -18.06 8.63
N LEU A 43 -12.13 -18.56 9.22
CA LEU A 43 -12.18 -18.93 10.64
C LEU A 43 -11.20 -20.04 11.02
N LYS A 44 -10.70 -20.79 10.04
CA LYS A 44 -9.67 -21.83 10.23
C LYS A 44 -8.26 -21.33 9.94
N GLY A 45 -8.09 -20.04 9.63
CA GLY A 45 -6.79 -19.43 9.34
C GLY A 45 -6.12 -19.93 8.06
N ARG A 46 -6.85 -20.53 7.13
CA ARG A 46 -6.29 -21.07 5.89
C ARG A 46 -6.00 -19.94 4.92
N GLN A 47 -4.81 -19.89 4.38
CA GLN A 47 -4.45 -18.96 3.33
C GLN A 47 -5.04 -19.41 1.99
N SER A 48 -5.75 -18.51 1.31
CA SER A 48 -6.28 -18.77 -0.02
C SER A 48 -6.36 -17.50 -0.85
N HIS A 49 -6.12 -17.61 -2.15
CA HIS A 49 -6.34 -16.51 -3.09
C HIS A 49 -7.83 -16.10 -3.17
N GLN A 50 -8.74 -17.02 -2.82
CA GLN A 50 -10.19 -16.73 -2.78
C GLN A 50 -10.52 -15.59 -1.83
N ILE A 51 -9.84 -15.48 -0.68
CA ILE A 51 -10.03 -14.36 0.26
C ILE A 51 -9.66 -13.03 -0.41
N VAL A 52 -8.54 -12.98 -1.13
CA VAL A 52 -8.10 -11.79 -1.85
C VAL A 52 -9.09 -11.41 -2.94
N SER A 53 -9.53 -12.38 -3.74
CA SER A 53 -10.53 -12.16 -4.80
C SER A 53 -11.86 -11.67 -4.24
N SER A 54 -12.30 -12.23 -3.13
CA SER A 54 -13.52 -11.80 -2.45
C SER A 54 -13.37 -10.39 -1.84
N ALA A 55 -12.20 -10.05 -1.30
CA ALA A 55 -11.94 -8.71 -0.78
C ALA A 55 -11.97 -7.65 -1.89
N ILE A 56 -11.38 -7.96 -3.05
CA ILE A 56 -11.45 -7.07 -4.23
C ILE A 56 -12.90 -6.92 -4.71
N ALA A 57 -13.67 -8.02 -4.79
CA ALA A 57 -15.07 -7.96 -5.17
C ALA A 57 -15.90 -7.12 -4.18
N ALA A 58 -15.65 -7.27 -2.88
CA ALA A 58 -16.29 -6.47 -1.85
C ALA A 58 -15.91 -4.98 -1.94
N LEU A 59 -14.65 -4.67 -2.24
CA LEU A 59 -14.20 -3.32 -2.47
C LEU A 59 -14.92 -2.66 -3.66
N CYS A 60 -15.14 -3.41 -4.75
CA CYS A 60 -15.94 -2.94 -5.88
C CYS A 60 -17.39 -2.63 -5.49
N GLN A 61 -17.99 -3.40 -4.57
CA GLN A 61 -19.36 -3.13 -4.07
C GLN A 61 -19.42 -1.86 -3.20
N LEU A 62 -18.31 -1.41 -2.65
CA LEU A 62 -18.24 -0.16 -1.87
C LEU A 62 -18.05 1.09 -2.73
N GLN A 63 -18.04 0.96 -4.04
CA GLN A 63 -17.81 2.06 -4.97
C GLN A 63 -18.78 3.24 -4.79
N HIS A 64 -20.04 2.96 -4.46
CA HIS A 64 -21.08 3.95 -4.15
C HIS A 64 -20.78 4.76 -2.86
N ARG A 65 -19.79 4.34 -2.08
CA ARG A 65 -19.34 5.01 -0.85
C ARG A 65 -18.08 5.85 -1.07
N GLY A 66 -17.59 5.94 -2.29
CA GLY A 66 -16.42 6.76 -2.64
C GLY A 66 -16.83 8.13 -3.14
N ALA A 67 -16.07 9.17 -2.77
CA ALA A 67 -16.24 10.50 -3.33
C ALA A 67 -15.44 10.65 -4.63
N LEU A 68 -15.95 11.48 -5.53
CA LEU A 68 -15.24 11.88 -6.74
C LEU A 68 -14.65 13.28 -6.55
N GLY A 69 -13.43 13.48 -7.04
CA GLY A 69 -12.79 14.79 -7.08
C GLY A 69 -13.30 15.68 -8.21
N ALA A 70 -12.58 16.79 -8.44
CA ALA A 70 -12.90 17.71 -9.54
C ALA A 70 -12.76 17.06 -10.93
N GLU A 71 -11.95 16.02 -11.06
CA GLU A 71 -11.80 15.22 -12.27
C GLU A 71 -12.63 13.92 -12.13
N LYS A 72 -13.35 13.52 -13.18
CA LYS A 72 -14.16 12.30 -13.19
C LYS A 72 -13.38 11.01 -12.88
N ASN A 73 -12.08 11.01 -13.14
CA ASN A 73 -11.18 9.87 -12.95
C ASN A 73 -10.30 10.01 -11.69
N THR A 74 -10.59 10.99 -10.85
CA THR A 74 -9.87 11.21 -9.59
C THR A 74 -10.88 11.18 -8.46
N GLY A 75 -10.68 10.26 -7.53
CA GLY A 75 -11.58 10.06 -6.39
C GLY A 75 -10.78 9.69 -5.14
N ASP A 76 -11.50 9.24 -4.13
CA ASP A 76 -10.90 8.73 -2.91
C ASP A 76 -10.08 7.48 -3.20
N GLY A 77 -9.04 7.28 -2.39
CA GLY A 77 -8.22 6.08 -2.46
C GLY A 77 -9.00 4.83 -2.06
N ALA A 78 -8.66 3.72 -2.68
CA ALA A 78 -9.17 2.40 -2.33
C ALA A 78 -8.02 1.43 -2.14
N GLY A 79 -8.15 0.48 -1.22
CA GLY A 79 -7.08 -0.47 -0.97
C GLY A 79 -7.54 -1.69 -0.18
N ILE A 80 -6.69 -2.70 -0.16
CA ILE A 80 -6.86 -3.89 0.65
C ILE A 80 -5.63 -4.08 1.55
N LEU A 81 -5.88 -4.53 2.77
CA LEU A 81 -4.84 -4.96 3.69
C LEU A 81 -4.89 -6.48 3.79
N ILE A 82 -3.79 -7.14 3.49
CA ILE A 82 -3.69 -8.60 3.53
C ILE A 82 -2.45 -9.03 4.31
N GLN A 83 -2.44 -10.28 4.75
CA GLN A 83 -1.21 -10.90 5.26
C GLN A 83 -0.15 -10.95 4.16
N ILE A 84 1.13 -10.94 4.56
CA ILE A 84 2.26 -11.06 3.62
C ILE A 84 2.05 -12.31 2.74
N PRO A 85 1.89 -12.14 1.41
CA PRO A 85 1.71 -13.24 0.48
C PRO A 85 3.06 -13.88 0.14
N ASP A 86 3.63 -14.65 1.08
CA ASP A 86 4.99 -15.17 1.04
C ASP A 86 5.33 -15.91 -0.27
N LYS A 87 4.41 -16.78 -0.74
CA LYS A 87 4.60 -17.51 -2.01
C LYS A 87 4.73 -16.54 -3.19
N PHE A 88 3.85 -15.55 -3.28
CA PHE A 88 3.89 -14.56 -4.35
C PHE A 88 5.20 -13.76 -4.32
N PHE A 89 5.66 -13.33 -3.14
CA PHE A 89 6.90 -12.58 -3.08
C PHE A 89 8.10 -13.40 -3.49
N ARG A 90 8.18 -14.68 -3.11
CA ARG A 90 9.25 -15.59 -3.57
C ARG A 90 9.28 -15.78 -5.08
N ASP A 91 8.13 -15.67 -5.74
CA ASP A 91 8.02 -15.81 -7.20
C ASP A 91 8.38 -14.52 -7.96
N VAL A 92 8.34 -13.34 -7.31
CA VAL A 92 8.48 -12.04 -8.00
C VAL A 92 9.69 -11.22 -7.60
N VAL A 93 10.43 -11.60 -6.54
CA VAL A 93 11.69 -10.94 -6.16
C VAL A 93 12.87 -11.77 -6.64
N ASP A 94 13.98 -11.09 -6.94
CA ASP A 94 15.23 -11.67 -7.43
C ASP A 94 16.28 -11.90 -6.33
N PHE A 95 15.89 -11.67 -5.07
CA PHE A 95 16.73 -11.89 -3.89
C PHE A 95 16.11 -12.90 -2.92
N ASN A 96 16.96 -13.47 -2.05
CA ASN A 96 16.54 -14.49 -1.10
C ASN A 96 15.71 -13.91 0.04
N LEU A 97 14.55 -14.50 0.30
CA LEU A 97 13.74 -14.20 1.47
C LEU A 97 13.97 -15.23 2.59
N PRO A 98 14.10 -14.80 3.85
CA PRO A 98 14.12 -15.70 5.01
C PRO A 98 12.84 -16.55 5.08
N LYS A 99 12.77 -17.43 6.07
CA LYS A 99 11.54 -18.18 6.34
C LYS A 99 10.37 -17.22 6.54
N LYS A 100 9.18 -17.66 6.15
CA LYS A 100 7.93 -16.96 6.45
C LYS A 100 7.89 -16.50 7.90
N MET A 101 7.40 -15.30 8.16
CA MET A 101 7.36 -14.60 9.46
C MET A 101 8.69 -14.00 9.94
N HIS A 102 9.81 -14.19 9.23
CA HIS A 102 11.12 -13.64 9.59
C HIS A 102 11.56 -12.49 8.68
N TYR A 103 10.66 -11.94 7.89
CA TYR A 103 10.89 -10.73 7.13
C TYR A 103 9.64 -9.83 7.17
N ALA A 104 9.86 -8.56 7.01
CA ALA A 104 8.80 -7.56 6.85
C ALA A 104 8.94 -6.85 5.50
N THR A 105 7.86 -6.28 5.04
CA THR A 105 7.83 -5.49 3.81
C THR A 105 7.00 -4.24 3.97
N GLY A 106 7.35 -3.19 3.25
CA GLY A 106 6.60 -1.95 3.22
C GLY A 106 6.74 -1.26 1.86
N ILE A 107 5.76 -0.45 1.50
CA ILE A 107 5.77 0.34 0.28
C ILE A 107 6.15 1.78 0.64
N GLY A 108 7.19 2.28 -0.01
CA GLY A 108 7.57 3.68 0.02
C GLY A 108 7.04 4.42 -1.21
N PHE A 109 6.44 5.57 -0.99
CA PHE A 109 6.09 6.53 -2.03
C PHE A 109 7.29 7.46 -2.20
N MET A 110 8.10 7.16 -3.19
CA MET A 110 9.43 7.72 -3.37
C MET A 110 9.42 8.86 -4.40
N PRO A 111 10.42 9.77 -4.36
CA PRO A 111 10.57 10.80 -5.38
C PRO A 111 10.77 10.20 -6.79
N LEU A 112 10.29 10.93 -7.81
CA LEU A 112 10.54 10.58 -9.21
C LEU A 112 11.97 10.91 -9.64
N ASP A 113 12.53 11.95 -9.06
CA ASP A 113 13.90 12.40 -9.33
C ASP A 113 14.92 11.41 -8.75
N GLU A 114 15.83 10.95 -9.60
CA GLU A 114 16.78 9.87 -9.27
C GLU A 114 17.76 10.25 -8.16
N LYS A 115 18.14 11.52 -8.06
CA LYS A 115 19.04 12.00 -7.00
C LYS A 115 18.36 11.87 -5.63
N ASN A 116 17.15 12.40 -5.50
CA ASN A 116 16.38 12.34 -4.25
C ASN A 116 15.96 10.90 -3.92
N PHE A 117 15.63 10.10 -4.94
CA PHE A 117 15.37 8.67 -4.77
C PHE A 117 16.57 7.93 -4.18
N SER A 118 17.76 8.12 -4.75
CA SER A 118 18.99 7.50 -4.26
C SER A 118 19.34 7.98 -2.85
N THR A 119 19.19 9.29 -2.58
CA THR A 119 19.43 9.87 -1.25
C THR A 119 18.49 9.25 -0.22
N ALA A 120 17.20 9.15 -0.52
CA ALA A 120 16.24 8.52 0.39
C ALA A 120 16.57 7.05 0.69
N LYS A 121 16.99 6.28 -0.31
CA LYS A 121 17.44 4.89 -0.12
C LYS A 121 18.70 4.81 0.77
N THR A 122 19.64 5.73 0.62
CA THR A 122 20.83 5.80 1.46
C THR A 122 20.45 6.09 2.91
N ILE A 123 19.62 7.09 3.16
CA ILE A 123 19.13 7.42 4.51
C ILE A 123 18.45 6.20 5.15
N ILE A 124 17.57 5.52 4.41
CA ILE A 124 16.89 4.32 4.90
C ILE A 124 17.89 3.22 5.26
N SER A 125 18.93 3.01 4.42
CA SER A 125 19.95 2.01 4.65
C SER A 125 20.80 2.31 5.88
N ASP A 126 21.20 3.57 6.07
CA ASP A 126 21.98 4.00 7.22
C ASP A 126 21.20 3.84 8.53
N ILE A 127 19.94 4.24 8.54
CA ILE A 127 19.08 4.07 9.73
C ILE A 127 18.84 2.59 10.00
N ALA A 128 18.61 1.77 8.97
CA ALA A 128 18.42 0.32 9.12
C ALA A 128 19.66 -0.32 9.76
N SER A 129 20.85 0.00 9.28
CA SER A 129 22.13 -0.48 9.81
C SER A 129 22.29 -0.13 11.29
N ASN A 130 21.99 1.11 11.67
CA ASN A 130 22.04 1.59 13.06
C ASN A 130 21.02 0.88 14.00
N LEU A 131 20.00 0.25 13.45
CA LEU A 131 18.96 -0.49 14.18
C LEU A 131 19.18 -2.01 14.17
N ASN A 132 20.27 -2.50 13.59
CA ASN A 132 20.51 -3.93 13.32
C ASN A 132 19.37 -4.55 12.51
N ILE A 133 18.98 -3.83 11.44
CA ILE A 133 18.00 -4.26 10.44
C ILE A 133 18.75 -4.46 9.14
N GLU A 134 18.61 -5.61 8.54
CA GLU A 134 19.15 -5.93 7.23
C GLU A 134 18.11 -5.64 6.15
N ILE A 135 18.48 -4.87 5.14
CA ILE A 135 17.67 -4.67 3.94
C ILE A 135 17.97 -5.82 2.97
N LEU A 136 16.98 -6.66 2.74
CA LEU A 136 17.07 -7.81 1.84
C LEU A 136 17.05 -7.39 0.37
N GLY A 137 16.27 -6.36 0.06
CA GLY A 137 16.17 -5.84 -1.29
C GLY A 137 15.02 -4.88 -1.50
N TRP A 138 14.96 -4.37 -2.72
CA TRP A 138 13.92 -3.45 -3.19
C TRP A 138 13.26 -4.00 -4.44
N ARG A 139 11.96 -3.85 -4.52
CA ARG A 139 11.16 -4.20 -5.68
C ARG A 139 10.39 -2.98 -6.17
N GLU A 140 10.42 -2.71 -7.45
CA GLU A 140 9.54 -1.72 -8.04
C GLU A 140 8.12 -2.30 -8.14
N VAL A 141 7.14 -1.56 -7.62
CA VAL A 141 5.74 -2.02 -7.63
C VAL A 141 5.15 -1.71 -9.00
N PRO A 142 4.68 -2.70 -9.76
CA PRO A 142 4.03 -2.44 -11.03
C PRO A 142 2.71 -1.71 -10.81
N VAL A 143 2.52 -0.61 -11.51
CA VAL A 143 1.32 0.22 -11.45
C VAL A 143 0.73 0.41 -12.85
N ASP A 144 -0.59 0.50 -12.93
CA ASP A 144 -1.30 0.88 -14.16
C ASP A 144 -1.92 2.27 -13.97
N SER A 145 -1.28 3.26 -14.56
CA SER A 145 -1.69 4.66 -14.48
C SER A 145 -2.62 5.10 -15.62
N SER A 146 -3.00 4.19 -16.51
CA SER A 146 -3.76 4.51 -17.74
C SER A 146 -5.16 5.11 -17.48
N PHE A 147 -5.69 4.90 -16.27
CA PHE A 147 -7.02 5.38 -15.89
C PHE A 147 -6.99 6.65 -15.02
N LEU A 148 -5.80 7.15 -14.67
CA LEU A 148 -5.68 8.31 -13.80
C LEU A 148 -5.95 9.61 -14.53
N GLY A 149 -6.56 10.57 -13.83
CA GLY A 149 -6.70 11.95 -14.27
C GLY A 149 -5.36 12.69 -14.31
N LYS A 150 -5.30 13.81 -15.01
CA LYS A 150 -4.05 14.60 -15.18
C LYS A 150 -3.50 15.10 -13.84
N GLY A 151 -4.38 15.47 -12.90
CA GLY A 151 -3.99 15.92 -11.57
C GLY A 151 -3.30 14.82 -10.78
N ALA A 152 -3.87 13.61 -10.75
CA ALA A 152 -3.30 12.46 -10.09
C ALA A 152 -1.97 12.01 -10.74
N LEU A 153 -1.89 12.03 -12.08
CA LEU A 153 -0.65 11.73 -12.81
C LEU A 153 0.48 12.72 -12.47
N GLY A 154 0.15 14.01 -12.33
CA GLY A 154 1.13 15.05 -12.00
C GLY A 154 1.72 14.94 -10.59
N THR A 155 1.06 14.24 -9.70
CA THR A 155 1.49 14.04 -8.31
C THR A 155 1.81 12.59 -7.96
N MET A 156 1.75 11.69 -8.94
CA MET A 156 2.01 10.27 -8.72
C MET A 156 3.46 10.03 -8.32
N PRO A 157 3.73 9.41 -7.16
CA PRO A 157 5.09 9.08 -6.74
C PRO A 157 5.59 7.81 -7.44
N ARG A 158 6.88 7.51 -7.25
CA ARG A 158 7.44 6.20 -7.55
C ARG A 158 7.13 5.23 -6.42
N PHE A 159 6.55 4.07 -6.73
CA PHE A 159 6.21 3.05 -5.73
C PHE A 159 7.33 2.04 -5.62
N SER A 160 8.03 2.04 -4.48
CA SER A 160 9.14 1.13 -4.23
C SER A 160 8.86 0.29 -2.98
N GLN A 161 8.96 -1.03 -3.11
CA GLN A 161 8.70 -1.96 -2.02
C GLN A 161 10.01 -2.43 -1.40
N LEU A 162 10.18 -2.17 -0.11
CA LEU A 162 11.29 -2.58 0.71
C LEU A 162 11.02 -3.94 1.35
N PHE A 163 12.03 -4.80 1.40
CA PHE A 163 12.04 -6.03 2.17
C PHE A 163 13.17 -5.99 3.18
N LEU A 164 12.88 -6.38 4.41
CA LEU A 164 13.84 -6.32 5.49
C LEU A 164 13.71 -7.51 6.46
N THR A 165 14.78 -7.78 7.17
CA THR A 165 14.81 -8.69 8.31
C THR A 165 15.59 -8.03 9.45
N ALA A 166 15.47 -8.59 10.65
CA ALA A 166 16.22 -8.11 11.80
C ALA A 166 16.60 -9.29 12.70
N SER A 167 17.73 -9.14 13.39
CA SER A 167 18.20 -10.11 14.38
C SER A 167 18.28 -9.49 15.76
N ASP A 168 18.24 -10.33 16.79
CA ASP A 168 18.58 -9.95 18.16
C ASP A 168 20.09 -9.88 18.37
N SER A 169 20.52 -9.60 19.61
CA SER A 169 21.93 -9.54 20.01
C SER A 169 22.69 -10.85 19.81
N ASP A 170 21.98 -11.98 19.81
CA ASP A 170 22.54 -13.31 19.68
C ASP A 170 22.54 -13.82 18.22
N GLY A 171 22.14 -12.97 17.28
CA GLY A 171 22.08 -13.30 15.86
C GLY A 171 20.85 -14.10 15.43
N ARG A 172 19.88 -14.30 16.32
CA ARG A 172 18.62 -14.99 15.99
C ARG A 172 17.69 -14.06 15.22
N LEU A 173 17.15 -14.52 14.10
CA LEU A 173 16.16 -13.76 13.33
C LEU A 173 14.90 -13.49 14.16
N LEU A 174 14.50 -12.25 14.21
CA LEU A 174 13.26 -11.83 14.83
C LEU A 174 12.04 -12.26 14.01
N SER A 175 10.89 -12.36 14.68
CA SER A 175 9.61 -12.68 14.06
C SER A 175 8.44 -12.06 14.80
N GLY A 176 7.26 -12.02 14.18
CA GLY A 176 6.05 -11.50 14.79
C GLY A 176 6.22 -10.08 15.32
N ILE A 177 5.71 -9.82 16.52
CA ILE A 177 5.65 -8.48 17.13
C ILE A 177 7.03 -7.82 17.33
N GLU A 178 8.07 -8.60 17.53
CA GLU A 178 9.45 -8.09 17.72
C GLU A 178 9.96 -7.49 16.39
N LEU A 179 9.77 -8.21 15.30
CA LEU A 179 10.10 -7.73 13.97
C LEU A 179 9.22 -6.53 13.57
N ASP A 180 7.93 -6.57 13.85
CA ASP A 180 7.00 -5.47 13.56
C ASP A 180 7.39 -4.18 14.30
N ARG A 181 7.83 -4.29 15.56
CA ARG A 181 8.34 -3.14 16.32
C ARG A 181 9.60 -2.56 15.69
N LYS A 182 10.53 -3.39 15.25
CA LYS A 182 11.74 -2.94 14.54
C LYS A 182 11.40 -2.24 13.25
N ALA A 183 10.54 -2.82 12.44
CA ALA A 183 10.08 -2.23 11.18
C ALA A 183 9.36 -0.89 11.42
N TYR A 184 8.51 -0.80 12.45
CA TYR A 184 7.83 0.44 12.83
C TYR A 184 8.82 1.54 13.27
N ILE A 185 9.82 1.19 14.09
CA ILE A 185 10.85 2.15 14.54
C ILE A 185 11.66 2.65 13.33
N LEU A 186 12.07 1.75 12.44
CA LEU A 186 12.75 2.11 11.20
C LEU A 186 11.91 3.13 10.41
N ARG A 187 10.67 2.78 10.12
CA ARG A 187 9.75 3.65 9.39
C ARG A 187 9.67 5.05 10.03
N LYS A 188 9.46 5.13 11.35
CA LYS A 188 9.31 6.41 12.05
C LYS A 188 10.58 7.25 12.04
N LYS A 189 11.74 6.62 12.14
CA LYS A 189 13.02 7.33 12.03
C LYS A 189 13.24 7.83 10.60
N CYS A 190 12.98 6.99 9.59
CA CYS A 190 13.10 7.38 8.20
C CYS A 190 12.15 8.52 7.83
N GLU A 191 10.86 8.46 8.23
CA GLU A 191 9.89 9.52 8.00
C GLU A 191 10.39 10.86 8.58
N LYS A 192 10.97 10.84 9.79
CA LYS A 192 11.48 12.04 10.46
C LYS A 192 12.72 12.59 9.75
N GLU A 193 13.68 11.74 9.42
CA GLU A 193 14.95 12.15 8.82
C GLU A 193 14.75 12.66 7.39
N ILE A 194 13.97 11.96 6.58
CA ILE A 194 13.66 12.34 5.20
C ILE A 194 12.86 13.66 5.18
N GLN A 195 11.95 13.85 6.13
CA GLN A 195 11.23 15.11 6.26
C GLN A 195 12.16 16.27 6.65
N PHE A 196 13.18 16.00 7.46
CA PHE A 196 14.20 16.98 7.83
C PHE A 196 15.05 17.41 6.63
N GLU A 197 15.40 16.46 5.74
CA GLU A 197 16.11 16.70 4.48
C GLU A 197 15.22 17.30 3.37
N GLN A 198 13.96 17.61 3.66
CA GLN A 198 12.98 18.16 2.71
C GLN A 198 12.74 17.28 1.46
N ILE A 199 12.93 15.97 1.60
CA ILE A 199 12.63 15.00 0.56
C ILE A 199 11.18 14.55 0.73
N ASP A 200 10.38 14.66 -0.33
CA ASP A 200 8.97 14.22 -0.30
C ASP A 200 8.89 12.70 -0.44
N VAL A 201 8.69 12.01 0.67
CA VAL A 201 8.52 10.56 0.75
C VAL A 201 7.41 10.20 1.74
N ALA A 202 6.49 9.39 1.32
CA ALA A 202 5.50 8.78 2.20
C ALA A 202 5.64 7.25 2.23
N THR A 203 5.33 6.62 3.36
CA THR A 203 5.47 5.17 3.54
C THR A 203 4.15 4.53 3.95
N GLN A 204 3.84 3.38 3.36
CA GLN A 204 2.69 2.54 3.72
C GLN A 204 3.14 1.11 4.02
N GLY A 205 2.45 0.43 4.91
CA GLY A 205 2.52 -1.02 5.05
C GLY A 205 3.45 -1.58 6.12
N MET A 206 4.30 -0.77 6.74
CA MET A 206 5.08 -1.23 7.89
C MET A 206 4.27 -1.10 9.19
N GLY A 207 3.23 -1.92 9.36
CA GLY A 207 2.50 -2.04 10.63
C GLY A 207 1.76 -0.80 11.11
N GLY A 208 1.34 0.11 10.26
CA GLY A 208 0.64 1.30 10.72
C GLY A 208 -0.19 2.02 9.66
N MET A 209 -1.28 2.59 10.09
CA MET A 209 -2.15 3.42 9.26
C MET A 209 -1.38 4.58 8.64
N SER A 210 -1.58 4.81 7.35
CA SER A 210 -1.18 6.04 6.66
C SER A 210 -1.68 7.24 7.47
N LYS A 211 -0.79 8.15 7.82
CA LYS A 211 -1.23 9.49 8.20
C LYS A 211 -1.37 10.30 6.92
N LYS A 212 -2.55 10.88 6.75
CA LYS A 212 -2.78 11.98 5.81
C LYS A 212 -1.89 13.16 6.18
#